data_845302d38987feb367c3273ce915990c
#
_entry.id   845302d38987feb367c3273ce915990c
#
_cell.length_a   1.000
_cell.length_b   1.000
_cell.length_c   1.000
_cell.angle_alpha   90.00
_cell.angle_beta   90.00
_cell.angle_gamma   90.00
#
_symmetry.space_group_name_H-M   'P 1'
#
loop_
_entity.id
_entity.type
_entity.pdbx_description
1 polymer ?
#
loop_
_entity_poly.entity_id
_entity_poly.type
_entity_poly.pdbx_seq_one_letter_code
_entity_poly.pdbx_strand_id
1 'polypeptide(L)'
;MKRKLTALLAALCITAVLPVHAGAVDLPLTSRAAVLMEKTTGQMLFAQNEHEKLEPASVTKIMTLLLTMDAIDSGALAYDDVVTVSANAAGMGGSQVWLAEGEQITVEELLKCVCVSSGNDAAVALAEKVAGVTELFVEQMNNRARGLGMDDTHFANPTGLTAAGHVTSAYDIALMSRELLTKHPDIRNFTTIWTDSIRNGTFDLANTNKLIRWYDGATGLKTGYTASAGYCISATAEREGMELIAVVMKGETSDKRNTDAKALLNYGFSAYTLVSAAPRPAGDHGRGGAGKPDAAGDGRYRRGGEGAGIVAGVSGGPAGDAGGPDTAGPAGGHADAVQRRYGGAGGAHSGGGERSGAQLGPDVHRSFEAGGVPGVAERGKAGESPVFPLVFSPETLYDRANSCIAPTRRF
;
A
#
# COMPACT_ATOMS: atom_id res chain seq x y z
N MET A 1 38.82 56.08 3.55
CA MET A 1 37.65 55.82 2.71
C MET A 1 37.59 54.41 2.13
N LYS A 2 38.69 53.85 1.61
CA LYS A 2 38.72 52.46 1.01
C LYS A 2 38.33 51.33 1.99
N ARG A 3 38.71 51.38 3.28
CA ARG A 3 38.34 50.39 4.31
C ARG A 3 36.86 50.40 4.69
N LYS A 4 36.18 51.56 4.62
CA LYS A 4 34.72 51.65 4.90
C LYS A 4 33.89 51.11 3.72
N LEU A 5 34.38 51.25 2.49
CA LEU A 5 33.73 50.77 1.28
C LEU A 5 33.78 49.24 1.19
N THR A 6 34.94 48.63 1.59
CA THR A 6 35.08 47.17 1.63
C THR A 6 34.18 46.52 2.70
N ALA A 7 34.04 47.16 3.88
CA ALA A 7 33.13 46.67 4.93
C ALA A 7 31.65 46.75 4.49
N LEU A 8 31.26 47.79 3.74
CA LEU A 8 29.91 47.94 3.21
C LEU A 8 29.58 46.92 2.13
N LEU A 9 30.55 46.59 1.23
CA LEU A 9 30.40 45.55 0.23
C LEU A 9 30.34 44.15 0.85
N ALA A 10 31.13 43.87 1.90
CA ALA A 10 31.08 42.60 2.63
C ALA A 10 29.74 42.42 3.38
N ALA A 11 29.19 43.49 3.97
CA ALA A 11 27.87 43.48 4.62
C ALA A 11 26.74 43.28 3.60
N LEU A 12 26.87 43.80 2.38
CA LEU A 12 25.88 43.64 1.30
C LEU A 12 25.88 42.21 0.73
N CYS A 13 27.04 41.54 0.70
CA CYS A 13 27.13 40.14 0.27
C CYS A 13 26.55 39.14 1.29
N ILE A 14 26.55 39.46 2.59
CA ILE A 14 25.99 38.60 3.65
C ILE A 14 24.46 38.66 3.67
N THR A 15 23.83 39.75 3.21
CA THR A 15 22.37 39.87 3.16
C THR A 15 21.73 39.17 1.93
N ALA A 16 22.52 38.67 0.99
CA ALA A 16 22.01 38.03 -0.25
C ALA A 16 21.73 36.53 -0.10
N VAL A 17 22.00 35.91 1.06
CA VAL A 17 21.68 34.51 1.34
C VAL A 17 20.53 34.46 2.36
N LEU A 18 19.43 35.13 2.06
CA LEU A 18 18.18 34.81 2.73
C LEU A 18 17.72 33.47 2.15
N PRO A 19 17.44 32.44 2.97
CA PRO A 19 16.78 31.25 2.47
C PRO A 19 15.44 31.72 1.87
N VAL A 20 15.31 31.54 0.58
CA VAL A 20 14.00 31.60 -0.07
C VAL A 20 13.21 30.47 0.58
N HIS A 21 12.40 30.79 1.57
CA HIS A 21 11.38 29.89 2.02
C HIS A 21 10.46 29.69 0.80
N ALA A 22 10.61 28.56 0.13
CA ALA A 22 9.58 28.11 -0.79
C ALA A 22 8.30 28.09 0.03
N GLY A 23 7.39 29.03 -0.24
CA GLY A 23 6.09 29.07 0.43
C GLY A 23 5.47 27.69 0.30
N ALA A 24 5.00 27.13 1.40
CA ALA A 24 4.27 25.88 1.38
C ALA A 24 3.12 26.04 0.36
N VAL A 25 3.14 25.19 -0.67
CA VAL A 25 2.06 25.18 -1.66
C VAL A 25 0.82 24.65 -0.96
N ASP A 26 -0.21 25.45 -0.90
CA ASP A 26 -1.51 25.06 -0.36
C ASP A 26 -2.28 24.33 -1.48
N LEU A 27 -2.30 22.99 -1.40
CA LEU A 27 -3.17 22.18 -2.23
C LEU A 27 -4.48 21.93 -1.48
N PRO A 28 -5.65 22.26 -2.07
CA PRO A 28 -6.94 22.10 -1.41
C PRO A 28 -7.35 20.61 -1.34
N LEU A 29 -6.61 19.81 -0.57
CA LEU A 29 -6.89 18.39 -0.37
C LEU A 29 -8.02 18.22 0.64
N THR A 30 -8.88 17.23 0.38
CA THR A 30 -10.01 16.90 1.27
C THR A 30 -9.68 15.76 2.24
N SER A 31 -8.61 15.04 1.99
CA SER A 31 -8.14 13.92 2.80
C SER A 31 -7.39 14.39 4.04
N ARG A 32 -7.40 13.57 5.09
CA ARG A 32 -6.83 13.95 6.39
C ARG A 32 -5.31 14.02 6.39
N ALA A 33 -4.66 13.05 5.76
CA ALA A 33 -3.21 13.02 5.64
C ALA A 33 -2.81 12.72 4.20
N ALA A 34 -1.74 13.35 3.75
CA ALA A 34 -1.24 13.19 2.39
C ALA A 34 0.26 13.47 2.28
N VAL A 35 0.91 12.77 1.35
CA VAL A 35 2.33 12.90 1.03
C VAL A 35 2.53 12.78 -0.46
N LEU A 36 3.47 13.55 -0.99
CA LEU A 36 4.05 13.35 -2.31
C LEU A 36 5.56 13.19 -2.18
N MET A 37 6.09 12.08 -2.66
CA MET A 37 7.53 11.75 -2.65
C MET A 37 8.02 11.44 -4.05
N GLU A 38 9.23 11.88 -4.39
CA GLU A 38 9.92 11.42 -5.61
C GLU A 38 10.67 10.12 -5.30
N LYS A 39 10.45 9.09 -6.13
CA LYS A 39 10.92 7.72 -5.87
C LYS A 39 12.44 7.60 -5.83
N THR A 40 13.16 8.18 -6.80
CA THR A 40 14.60 7.98 -6.97
C THR A 40 15.39 8.58 -5.83
N THR A 41 15.08 9.81 -5.48
CA THR A 41 15.78 10.57 -4.43
C THR A 41 15.23 10.33 -3.04
N GLY A 42 13.94 9.95 -2.93
CA GLY A 42 13.20 9.91 -1.68
C GLY A 42 12.84 11.30 -1.15
N GLN A 43 12.99 12.34 -2.00
CA GLN A 43 12.66 13.70 -1.60
C GLN A 43 11.15 13.87 -1.41
N MET A 44 10.78 14.44 -0.26
CA MET A 44 9.41 14.85 0.03
C MET A 44 9.11 16.14 -0.71
N LEU A 45 8.09 16.13 -1.57
CA LEU A 45 7.66 17.27 -2.37
C LEU A 45 6.43 17.98 -1.80
N PHE A 46 5.61 17.23 -1.04
CA PHE A 46 4.45 17.74 -0.32
C PHE A 46 4.17 16.87 0.91
N ALA A 47 3.74 17.49 2.00
CA ALA A 47 3.37 16.82 3.24
C ALA A 47 2.21 17.54 3.92
N GLN A 48 1.22 16.77 4.38
CA GLN A 48 0.08 17.21 5.18
C GLN A 48 -0.23 16.12 6.20
N ASN A 49 -0.07 16.42 7.50
CA ASN A 49 -0.29 15.45 8.59
C ASN A 49 0.43 14.10 8.34
N GLU A 50 1.62 14.17 7.78
CA GLU A 50 2.37 13.04 7.22
C GLU A 50 2.71 11.95 8.23
N HIS A 51 2.82 12.33 9.51
CA HIS A 51 3.12 11.42 10.63
C HIS A 51 1.90 11.07 11.48
N GLU A 52 0.70 11.46 11.05
CA GLU A 52 -0.52 11.08 11.77
C GLU A 52 -0.75 9.57 11.65
N LYS A 53 -0.87 8.89 12.82
CA LYS A 53 -1.15 7.44 12.88
C LYS A 53 -2.60 7.16 12.55
N LEU A 54 -2.82 6.53 11.40
CA LEU A 54 -4.12 6.20 10.86
C LEU A 54 -4.17 4.72 10.44
N GLU A 55 -5.36 4.14 10.38
CA GLU A 55 -5.54 2.81 9.82
C GLU A 55 -5.30 2.82 8.30
N PRO A 56 -4.47 1.92 7.75
CA PRO A 56 -4.13 1.90 6.32
C PRO A 56 -5.14 1.18 5.44
N ALA A 57 -6.04 0.37 6.01
CA ALA A 57 -6.81 -0.62 5.25
C ALA A 57 -5.90 -1.47 4.35
N SER A 58 -6.37 -1.89 3.17
CA SER A 58 -5.59 -2.75 2.25
C SER A 58 -4.33 -2.10 1.64
N VAL A 59 -3.99 -0.85 1.97
CA VAL A 59 -2.67 -0.30 1.64
C VAL A 59 -1.56 -1.06 2.39
N THR A 60 -1.87 -1.69 3.52
CA THR A 60 -1.03 -2.68 4.22
C THR A 60 -0.38 -3.70 3.29
N LYS A 61 -1.09 -4.14 2.25
CA LYS A 61 -0.62 -5.17 1.31
C LYS A 61 0.63 -4.76 0.52
N ILE A 62 1.01 -3.48 0.54
CA ILE A 62 2.32 -3.06 -0.01
C ILE A 62 3.45 -3.74 0.77
N MET A 63 3.36 -3.82 2.10
CA MET A 63 4.35 -4.55 2.90
C MET A 63 4.29 -6.07 2.63
N THR A 64 3.08 -6.62 2.45
CA THR A 64 2.92 -8.04 2.07
C THR A 64 3.58 -8.33 0.73
N LEU A 65 3.37 -7.47 -0.28
CA LEU A 65 4.02 -7.57 -1.58
C LEU A 65 5.54 -7.41 -1.47
N LEU A 66 6.02 -6.46 -0.67
CA LEU A 66 7.45 -6.22 -0.45
C LEU A 66 8.15 -7.47 0.09
N LEU A 67 7.61 -8.09 1.13
CA LEU A 67 8.18 -9.32 1.70
C LEU A 67 8.08 -10.52 0.75
N THR A 68 7.00 -10.62 -0.03
CA THR A 68 6.87 -11.65 -1.06
C THR A 68 7.92 -11.48 -2.15
N MET A 69 8.13 -10.26 -2.63
CA MET A 69 9.15 -9.95 -3.62
C MET A 69 10.58 -10.11 -3.07
N ASP A 70 10.83 -9.76 -1.79
CA ASP A 70 12.10 -10.03 -1.10
C ASP A 70 12.39 -11.57 -1.07
N ALA A 71 11.36 -12.40 -0.86
CA ALA A 71 11.48 -13.86 -0.89
C ALA A 71 11.78 -14.39 -2.30
N ILE A 72 11.17 -13.79 -3.34
CA ILE A 72 11.44 -14.15 -4.74
C ILE A 72 12.88 -13.77 -5.13
N ASP A 73 13.31 -12.57 -4.82
CA ASP A 73 14.66 -12.08 -5.15
C ASP A 73 15.77 -12.88 -4.46
N SER A 74 15.49 -13.38 -3.24
CA SER A 74 16.42 -14.24 -2.52
C SER A 74 16.46 -15.69 -3.03
N GLY A 75 15.54 -16.06 -3.94
CA GLY A 75 15.39 -17.43 -4.43
C GLY A 75 14.70 -18.39 -3.45
N ALA A 76 14.14 -17.86 -2.35
CA ALA A 76 13.35 -18.66 -1.39
C ALA A 76 11.94 -18.97 -1.92
N LEU A 77 11.49 -18.23 -2.93
CA LEU A 77 10.20 -18.36 -3.58
C LEU A 77 10.36 -18.14 -5.09
N ALA A 78 9.57 -18.84 -5.91
CA ALA A 78 9.51 -18.63 -7.35
C ALA A 78 8.08 -18.27 -7.80
N TYR A 79 7.94 -17.58 -8.93
CA TYR A 79 6.63 -17.19 -9.47
C TYR A 79 5.74 -18.39 -9.80
N ASP A 80 6.34 -19.48 -10.25
CA ASP A 80 5.68 -20.73 -10.63
C ASP A 80 5.50 -21.72 -9.46
N ASP A 81 5.99 -21.38 -8.26
CA ASP A 81 5.72 -22.14 -7.06
C ASP A 81 4.22 -22.28 -6.82
N VAL A 82 3.79 -23.51 -6.55
CA VAL A 82 2.40 -23.80 -6.20
C VAL A 82 2.19 -23.59 -4.70
N VAL A 83 1.13 -22.88 -4.38
CA VAL A 83 0.63 -22.66 -3.02
C VAL A 83 -0.64 -23.48 -2.83
N THR A 84 -0.67 -24.31 -1.80
CA THR A 84 -1.91 -24.96 -1.35
C THR A 84 -2.59 -24.04 -0.36
N VAL A 85 -3.79 -23.60 -0.69
CA VAL A 85 -4.56 -22.63 0.11
C VAL A 85 -5.00 -23.26 1.43
N SER A 86 -4.69 -22.62 2.54
CA SER A 86 -5.10 -23.06 3.88
C SER A 86 -6.56 -22.72 4.18
N ALA A 87 -7.14 -23.38 5.18
CA ALA A 87 -8.45 -23.04 5.71
C ALA A 87 -8.49 -21.57 6.22
N ASN A 88 -7.39 -21.08 6.79
CA ASN A 88 -7.27 -19.69 7.26
C ASN A 88 -7.33 -18.72 6.09
N ALA A 89 -6.57 -18.93 5.02
CA ALA A 89 -6.59 -18.08 3.83
C ALA A 89 -7.98 -18.13 3.15
N ALA A 90 -8.56 -19.32 2.95
CA ALA A 90 -9.89 -19.49 2.35
C ALA A 90 -11.01 -18.85 3.18
N GLY A 91 -10.86 -18.82 4.52
CA GLY A 91 -11.83 -18.24 5.46
C GLY A 91 -11.78 -16.70 5.58
N MET A 92 -10.88 -16.02 4.86
CA MET A 92 -10.73 -14.57 4.98
C MET A 92 -11.94 -13.82 4.46
N GLY A 93 -12.33 -12.77 5.18
CA GLY A 93 -13.41 -11.86 4.78
C GLY A 93 -12.91 -10.63 3.99
N GLY A 94 -13.84 -9.77 3.61
CA GLY A 94 -13.58 -8.53 2.88
C GLY A 94 -13.37 -8.75 1.39
N SER A 95 -12.39 -8.07 0.77
CA SER A 95 -12.06 -8.30 -0.65
C SER A 95 -11.47 -9.69 -0.83
N GLN A 96 -12.02 -10.49 -1.75
CA GLN A 96 -11.64 -11.88 -1.96
C GLN A 96 -11.63 -12.22 -3.44
N VAL A 97 -10.84 -13.22 -3.81
CA VAL A 97 -10.93 -13.92 -5.09
C VAL A 97 -11.51 -15.33 -4.90
N TRP A 98 -12.08 -15.57 -3.72
CA TRP A 98 -12.80 -16.80 -3.35
C TRP A 98 -11.94 -18.06 -3.50
N LEU A 99 -10.73 -18.02 -2.92
CA LEU A 99 -9.87 -19.19 -2.83
C LEU A 99 -10.53 -20.26 -1.96
N ALA A 100 -10.51 -21.51 -2.44
CA ALA A 100 -11.03 -22.65 -1.68
C ALA A 100 -9.91 -23.30 -0.86
N GLU A 101 -10.24 -23.87 0.31
CA GLU A 101 -9.30 -24.70 1.06
C GLU A 101 -8.80 -25.87 0.22
N GLY A 102 -7.48 -26.09 0.20
CA GLY A 102 -6.84 -27.12 -0.60
C GLY A 102 -6.67 -26.77 -2.08
N GLU A 103 -7.15 -25.62 -2.54
CA GLU A 103 -6.92 -25.13 -3.90
C GLU A 103 -5.42 -24.95 -4.13
N GLN A 104 -4.96 -25.31 -5.32
CA GLN A 104 -3.58 -25.11 -5.76
C GLN A 104 -3.53 -23.95 -6.75
N ILE A 105 -2.75 -22.92 -6.43
CA ILE A 105 -2.61 -21.71 -7.22
C ILE A 105 -1.16 -21.24 -7.20
N THR A 106 -0.66 -20.63 -8.27
CA THR A 106 0.72 -20.17 -8.34
C THR A 106 0.93 -18.86 -7.57
N VAL A 107 2.18 -18.61 -7.16
CA VAL A 107 2.59 -17.33 -6.57
C VAL A 107 2.30 -16.17 -7.51
N GLU A 108 2.51 -16.35 -8.81
CA GLU A 108 2.20 -15.33 -9.83
C GLU A 108 0.71 -14.97 -9.84
N GLU A 109 -0.19 -15.97 -9.86
CA GLU A 109 -1.63 -15.72 -9.80
C GLU A 109 -2.05 -15.06 -8.48
N LEU A 110 -1.45 -15.45 -7.35
CA LEU A 110 -1.69 -14.80 -6.05
C LEU A 110 -1.23 -13.34 -6.06
N LEU A 111 -0.08 -13.01 -6.65
CA LEU A 111 0.37 -11.62 -6.83
C LEU A 111 -0.62 -10.80 -7.66
N LYS A 112 -1.14 -11.37 -8.77
CA LYS A 112 -2.22 -10.74 -9.55
C LYS A 112 -3.46 -10.48 -8.69
N CYS A 113 -3.89 -11.48 -7.90
CA CYS A 113 -5.03 -11.33 -7.00
C CYS A 113 -4.86 -10.19 -5.98
N VAL A 114 -3.67 -10.06 -5.39
CA VAL A 114 -3.37 -9.02 -4.40
C VAL A 114 -3.27 -7.64 -5.04
N CYS A 115 -2.55 -7.51 -6.16
CA CYS A 115 -2.33 -6.23 -6.82
C CYS A 115 -3.59 -5.68 -7.49
N VAL A 116 -4.34 -6.54 -8.18
CA VAL A 116 -5.49 -6.15 -9.01
C VAL A 116 -6.76 -6.06 -8.18
N SER A 117 -7.19 -7.17 -7.59
CA SER A 117 -8.48 -7.26 -6.87
C SER A 117 -8.36 -7.06 -5.36
N SER A 118 -7.13 -6.87 -4.85
CA SER A 118 -6.92 -6.68 -3.40
C SER A 118 -7.35 -7.87 -2.54
N GLY A 119 -7.27 -9.12 -3.05
CA GLY A 119 -7.68 -10.34 -2.35
C GLY A 119 -7.03 -10.48 -0.98
N ASN A 120 -7.84 -10.61 0.08
CA ASN A 120 -7.35 -10.88 1.44
C ASN A 120 -6.92 -12.33 1.58
N ASP A 121 -7.69 -13.24 1.00
CA ASP A 121 -7.40 -14.66 0.87
C ASP A 121 -6.04 -14.89 0.20
N ALA A 122 -5.80 -14.25 -0.93
CA ALA A 122 -4.52 -14.32 -1.63
C ALA A 122 -3.36 -13.70 -0.82
N ALA A 123 -3.59 -12.60 -0.10
CA ALA A 123 -2.57 -11.99 0.74
C ALA A 123 -2.17 -12.88 1.93
N VAL A 124 -3.13 -13.58 2.54
CA VAL A 124 -2.86 -14.55 3.62
C VAL A 124 -2.15 -15.79 3.05
N ALA A 125 -2.57 -16.30 1.90
CA ALA A 125 -1.91 -17.45 1.25
C ALA A 125 -0.43 -17.13 0.94
N LEU A 126 -0.12 -15.93 0.42
CA LEU A 126 1.27 -15.50 0.22
C LEU A 126 2.03 -15.37 1.54
N ALA A 127 1.41 -14.76 2.57
CA ALA A 127 2.04 -14.62 3.88
C ALA A 127 2.41 -15.96 4.51
N GLU A 128 1.51 -16.93 4.44
CA GLU A 128 1.76 -18.29 4.93
C GLU A 128 2.81 -19.02 4.08
N LYS A 129 2.82 -18.83 2.77
CA LYS A 129 3.85 -19.43 1.89
C LYS A 129 5.24 -18.89 2.21
N VAL A 130 5.37 -17.59 2.53
CA VAL A 130 6.66 -16.93 2.84
C VAL A 130 7.15 -17.29 4.24
N ALA A 131 6.28 -17.29 5.24
CA ALA A 131 6.67 -17.39 6.65
C ALA A 131 6.18 -18.67 7.37
N GLY A 132 5.42 -19.51 6.69
CA GLY A 132 4.82 -20.71 7.25
C GLY A 132 3.51 -20.47 7.97
N VAL A 133 3.40 -19.39 8.77
CA VAL A 133 2.19 -18.96 9.47
C VAL A 133 2.05 -17.44 9.45
N THR A 134 0.82 -16.96 9.57
CA THR A 134 0.51 -15.53 9.48
C THR A 134 1.19 -14.71 10.57
N GLU A 135 1.30 -15.24 11.80
CA GLU A 135 1.90 -14.55 12.94
C GLU A 135 3.40 -14.25 12.72
N LEU A 136 4.14 -15.21 12.20
CA LEU A 136 5.56 -15.01 11.84
C LEU A 136 5.71 -14.01 10.69
N PHE A 137 4.78 -14.03 9.74
CA PHE A 137 4.79 -13.03 8.66
C PHE A 137 4.55 -11.62 9.21
N VAL A 138 3.62 -11.43 10.13
CA VAL A 138 3.36 -10.15 10.81
C VAL A 138 4.58 -9.68 11.60
N GLU A 139 5.31 -10.59 12.24
CA GLU A 139 6.58 -10.25 12.88
C GLU A 139 7.61 -9.75 11.85
N GLN A 140 7.73 -10.43 10.71
CA GLN A 140 8.59 -9.99 9.60
C GLN A 140 8.16 -8.61 9.05
N MET A 141 6.84 -8.35 8.89
CA MET A 141 6.33 -7.03 8.49
C MET A 141 6.79 -5.93 9.44
N ASN A 142 6.66 -6.14 10.75
CA ASN A 142 7.07 -5.17 11.76
C ASN A 142 8.60 -5.02 11.84
N ASN A 143 9.36 -6.10 11.63
CA ASN A 143 10.82 -6.05 11.52
C ASN A 143 11.25 -5.23 10.29
N ARG A 144 10.61 -5.46 9.15
CA ARG A 144 10.88 -4.73 7.91
C ARG A 144 10.54 -3.25 8.04
N ALA A 145 9.39 -2.92 8.67
CA ALA A 145 8.99 -1.56 8.96
C ALA A 145 10.05 -0.81 9.79
N ARG A 146 10.53 -1.41 10.88
CA ARG A 146 11.63 -0.84 11.67
C ARG A 146 12.91 -0.64 10.85
N GLY A 147 13.26 -1.60 10.00
CA GLY A 147 14.41 -1.51 9.10
C GLY A 147 14.31 -0.39 8.07
N LEU A 148 13.11 0.03 7.72
CA LEU A 148 12.82 1.14 6.81
C LEU A 148 12.68 2.50 7.51
N GLY A 149 12.71 2.54 8.86
CA GLY A 149 12.47 3.76 9.64
C GLY A 149 11.00 4.19 9.65
N MET A 150 10.07 3.21 9.55
CA MET A 150 8.62 3.46 9.63
C MET A 150 8.17 3.53 11.09
N ASP A 151 8.50 4.63 11.75
CA ASP A 151 8.35 4.81 13.22
C ASP A 151 6.89 4.98 13.67
N ASP A 152 5.99 5.29 12.74
CA ASP A 152 4.56 5.45 13.01
C ASP A 152 3.76 4.17 12.73
N THR A 153 4.43 3.07 12.35
CA THR A 153 3.79 1.87 11.83
C THR A 153 3.83 0.70 12.80
N HIS A 154 2.69 0.04 12.93
CA HIS A 154 2.55 -1.28 13.52
C HIS A 154 1.53 -2.10 12.73
N PHE A 155 1.94 -3.24 12.23
CA PHE A 155 1.09 -4.19 11.52
C PHE A 155 0.58 -5.28 12.47
N ALA A 156 -0.72 -5.57 12.41
CA ALA A 156 -1.36 -6.66 13.15
C ALA A 156 -1.81 -7.83 12.24
N ASN A 157 -1.85 -7.62 10.91
CA ASN A 157 -2.19 -8.64 9.92
C ASN A 157 -1.65 -8.26 8.53
N PRO A 158 -1.58 -9.20 7.58
CA PRO A 158 -1.03 -8.95 6.24
C PRO A 158 -2.03 -8.31 5.27
N THR A 159 -3.29 -8.09 5.67
CA THR A 159 -4.38 -7.71 4.77
C THR A 159 -4.81 -6.25 4.91
N GLY A 160 -4.66 -5.68 6.11
CA GLY A 160 -5.17 -4.36 6.46
C GLY A 160 -6.64 -4.38 6.92
N LEU A 161 -7.17 -5.54 7.29
CA LEU A 161 -8.43 -5.62 8.03
C LEU A 161 -8.26 -4.93 9.39
N THR A 162 -9.30 -4.25 9.83
CA THR A 162 -9.30 -3.52 11.10
C THR A 162 -8.93 -4.43 12.27
N ALA A 163 -7.88 -4.05 12.99
CA ALA A 163 -7.40 -4.74 14.17
C ALA A 163 -6.82 -3.73 15.16
N ALA A 164 -6.87 -4.04 16.45
CA ALA A 164 -6.32 -3.16 17.47
C ALA A 164 -4.84 -2.90 17.23
N GLY A 165 -4.45 -1.63 17.21
CA GLY A 165 -3.07 -1.21 17.00
C GLY A 165 -2.56 -1.30 15.55
N HIS A 166 -3.38 -1.71 14.58
CA HIS A 166 -2.99 -1.73 13.16
C HIS A 166 -3.01 -0.32 12.58
N VAL A 167 -1.87 0.35 12.60
CA VAL A 167 -1.74 1.76 12.21
C VAL A 167 -0.46 2.00 11.40
N THR A 168 -0.47 3.09 10.63
CA THR A 168 0.68 3.61 9.89
C THR A 168 0.48 5.11 9.64
N SER A 169 1.44 5.78 9.00
CA SER A 169 1.33 7.16 8.56
C SER A 169 1.46 7.27 7.03
N ALA A 170 1.07 8.43 6.48
CA ALA A 170 1.24 8.68 5.05
C ALA A 170 2.72 8.66 4.64
N TYR A 171 3.61 9.15 5.51
CA TYR A 171 5.04 9.11 5.32
C TYR A 171 5.57 7.66 5.26
N ASP A 172 5.18 6.83 6.21
CA ASP A 172 5.63 5.43 6.27
C ASP A 172 5.12 4.61 5.07
N ILE A 173 3.90 4.89 4.62
CA ILE A 173 3.39 4.28 3.37
C ILE A 173 4.25 4.69 2.17
N ALA A 174 4.68 5.95 2.09
CA ALA A 174 5.57 6.39 1.01
C ALA A 174 6.94 5.69 1.09
N LEU A 175 7.49 5.46 2.29
CA LEU A 175 8.75 4.73 2.48
C LEU A 175 8.64 3.28 1.97
N MET A 176 7.62 2.51 2.39
CA MET A 176 7.47 1.13 1.93
C MET A 176 7.12 1.03 0.45
N SER A 177 6.36 2.00 -0.09
CA SER A 177 6.05 2.08 -1.51
C SER A 177 7.32 2.33 -2.34
N ARG A 178 8.17 3.26 -1.88
CA ARG A 178 9.46 3.56 -2.50
C ARG A 178 10.39 2.36 -2.48
N GLU A 179 10.47 1.67 -1.35
CA GLU A 179 11.30 0.47 -1.21
C GLU A 179 10.86 -0.62 -2.19
N LEU A 180 9.56 -0.92 -2.26
CA LEU A 180 9.01 -1.90 -3.19
C LEU A 180 9.34 -1.56 -4.65
N LEU A 181 9.09 -0.31 -5.08
CA LEU A 181 9.34 0.11 -6.46
C LEU A 181 10.82 0.20 -6.84
N THR A 182 11.68 0.46 -5.85
CA THR A 182 13.13 0.62 -6.09
C THR A 182 13.84 -0.72 -6.13
N LYS A 183 13.49 -1.61 -5.19
CA LYS A 183 14.10 -2.94 -5.07
C LYS A 183 13.53 -3.94 -6.06
N HIS A 184 12.22 -3.87 -6.28
CA HIS A 184 11.47 -4.85 -7.05
C HIS A 184 10.68 -4.16 -8.18
N PRO A 185 11.36 -3.59 -9.20
CA PRO A 185 10.68 -2.88 -10.29
C PRO A 185 9.70 -3.77 -11.05
N ASP A 186 9.90 -5.09 -11.02
CA ASP A 186 9.04 -6.09 -11.69
C ASP A 186 7.64 -6.15 -11.08
N ILE A 187 7.42 -5.59 -9.88
CA ILE A 187 6.08 -5.48 -9.30
C ILE A 187 5.12 -4.71 -10.21
N ARG A 188 5.63 -3.85 -11.07
CA ARG A 188 4.84 -3.11 -12.06
C ARG A 188 4.15 -4.03 -13.07
N ASN A 189 4.69 -5.22 -13.34
CA ASN A 189 4.04 -6.23 -14.18
C ASN A 189 2.66 -6.64 -13.63
N PHE A 190 2.43 -6.45 -12.33
CA PHE A 190 1.18 -6.75 -11.65
C PHE A 190 0.34 -5.50 -11.34
N THR A 191 0.98 -4.43 -10.88
CA THR A 191 0.27 -3.22 -10.42
C THR A 191 -0.33 -2.40 -11.53
N THR A 192 0.19 -2.51 -12.77
CA THR A 192 -0.32 -1.83 -13.97
C THR A 192 -1.44 -2.58 -14.69
N ILE A 193 -1.75 -3.82 -14.30
CA ILE A 193 -2.83 -4.59 -14.89
C ILE A 193 -4.15 -3.90 -14.58
N TRP A 194 -4.94 -3.59 -15.63
CA TRP A 194 -6.30 -3.07 -15.46
C TRP A 194 -7.33 -4.19 -15.27
N THR A 195 -7.29 -5.19 -16.14
CA THR A 195 -8.11 -6.40 -16.04
C THR A 195 -7.27 -7.62 -16.43
N ASP A 196 -7.47 -8.73 -15.75
CA ASP A 196 -6.85 -10.02 -16.05
C ASP A 196 -7.78 -11.13 -15.59
N SER A 197 -7.36 -12.37 -15.71
CA SER A 197 -8.09 -13.53 -15.19
C SER A 197 -7.13 -14.53 -14.57
N ILE A 198 -7.63 -15.35 -13.66
CA ILE A 198 -6.95 -16.49 -13.04
C ILE A 198 -7.74 -17.78 -13.28
N ARG A 199 -7.20 -18.91 -12.80
CA ARG A 199 -7.86 -20.22 -12.96
C ARG A 199 -8.20 -20.53 -14.42
N ASN A 200 -7.20 -20.37 -15.31
CA ASN A 200 -7.34 -20.60 -16.76
C ASN A 200 -8.49 -19.80 -17.39
N GLY A 201 -8.67 -18.55 -16.98
CA GLY A 201 -9.68 -17.64 -17.56
C GLY A 201 -11.09 -17.80 -16.98
N THR A 202 -11.27 -18.55 -15.89
CA THR A 202 -12.60 -18.76 -15.29
C THR A 202 -12.96 -17.75 -14.21
N PHE A 203 -12.00 -16.91 -13.76
CA PHE A 203 -12.26 -15.87 -12.78
C PHE A 203 -11.60 -14.55 -13.19
N ASP A 204 -12.42 -13.54 -13.45
CA ASP A 204 -11.96 -12.23 -13.89
C ASP A 204 -11.52 -11.35 -12.73
N LEU A 205 -10.42 -10.63 -12.95
CA LEU A 205 -9.87 -9.63 -12.04
C LEU A 205 -10.06 -8.23 -12.62
N ALA A 206 -10.43 -7.25 -11.78
CA ALA A 206 -10.49 -5.84 -12.14
C ALA A 206 -9.76 -5.00 -11.10
N ASN A 207 -8.93 -4.06 -11.57
CA ASN A 207 -8.10 -3.26 -10.68
C ASN A 207 -8.93 -2.29 -9.85
N THR A 208 -8.74 -2.34 -8.54
CA THR A 208 -9.37 -1.42 -7.59
C THR A 208 -8.82 0.01 -7.70
N ASN A 209 -7.63 0.18 -8.29
CA ASN A 209 -7.02 1.48 -8.56
C ASN A 209 -7.45 2.02 -9.94
N LYS A 210 -8.49 2.83 -9.96
CA LYS A 210 -9.01 3.44 -11.20
C LYS A 210 -7.99 4.33 -11.91
N LEU A 211 -6.93 4.80 -11.23
CA LEU A 211 -5.91 5.65 -11.85
C LEU A 211 -5.12 4.90 -12.93
N ILE A 212 -4.96 3.59 -12.81
CA ILE A 212 -4.31 2.75 -13.83
C ILE A 212 -4.94 2.93 -15.22
N ARG A 213 -6.25 3.15 -15.28
CA ARG A 213 -6.93 3.38 -16.55
C ARG A 213 -7.08 4.86 -16.93
N TRP A 214 -7.19 5.74 -15.92
CA TRP A 214 -7.68 7.11 -16.14
C TRP A 214 -6.67 8.20 -15.77
N TYR A 215 -5.43 7.85 -15.47
CA TYR A 215 -4.36 8.81 -15.20
C TYR A 215 -3.13 8.45 -16.00
N ASP A 216 -2.68 9.35 -16.86
CA ASP A 216 -1.55 9.14 -17.75
C ASP A 216 -0.26 8.92 -16.96
N GLY A 217 0.47 7.86 -17.32
CA GLY A 217 1.70 7.46 -16.65
C GLY A 217 1.50 6.68 -15.34
N ALA A 218 0.25 6.32 -14.94
CA ALA A 218 0.04 5.57 -13.71
C ALA A 218 0.74 4.20 -13.72
N THR A 219 1.54 3.92 -12.67
CA THR A 219 2.31 2.67 -12.49
C THR A 219 1.82 1.80 -11.33
N GLY A 220 0.92 2.32 -10.50
CA GLY A 220 0.39 1.57 -9.34
C GLY A 220 -0.27 2.49 -8.32
N LEU A 221 -0.24 2.15 -7.03
CA LEU A 221 0.30 0.96 -6.41
C LEU A 221 -0.82 0.17 -5.72
N LYS A 222 -1.47 0.75 -4.67
CA LYS A 222 -2.48 0.05 -3.87
C LYS A 222 -3.52 0.98 -3.29
N THR A 223 -4.79 0.54 -3.35
CA THR A 223 -5.93 1.18 -2.68
C THR A 223 -6.29 0.48 -1.38
N GLY A 224 -6.98 1.16 -0.49
CA GLY A 224 -7.52 0.61 0.73
C GLY A 224 -8.84 1.27 1.12
N TYR A 225 -9.73 0.51 1.77
CA TYR A 225 -10.95 1.02 2.39
C TYR A 225 -11.39 0.09 3.52
N THR A 226 -11.67 0.67 4.67
CA THR A 226 -12.55 0.12 5.71
C THR A 226 -13.40 1.26 6.24
N ALA A 227 -14.48 0.96 6.95
CA ALA A 227 -15.33 2.01 7.54
C ALA A 227 -14.54 2.94 8.49
N SER A 228 -13.58 2.40 9.24
CA SER A 228 -12.73 3.15 10.17
C SER A 228 -11.59 3.88 9.49
N ALA A 229 -10.92 3.25 8.50
CA ALA A 229 -9.81 3.86 7.76
C ALA A 229 -10.26 4.96 6.79
N GLY A 230 -11.49 4.92 6.28
CA GLY A 230 -11.88 5.71 5.13
C GLY A 230 -11.19 5.23 3.84
N TYR A 231 -11.18 6.04 2.81
CA TYR A 231 -10.56 5.72 1.53
C TYR A 231 -9.09 6.12 1.52
N CYS A 232 -8.20 5.13 1.32
CA CYS A 232 -6.76 5.29 1.27
C CYS A 232 -6.20 4.87 -0.10
N ILE A 233 -5.06 5.43 -0.48
CA ILE A 233 -4.31 5.04 -1.68
C ILE A 233 -2.83 5.39 -1.51
N SER A 234 -1.96 4.53 -1.99
CA SER A 234 -0.65 4.87 -2.51
C SER A 234 -0.75 4.81 -4.03
N ALA A 235 -0.72 5.96 -4.68
CA ALA A 235 -0.79 6.08 -6.14
C ALA A 235 0.61 6.42 -6.68
N THR A 236 1.01 5.77 -7.76
CA THR A 236 2.30 6.02 -8.40
C THR A 236 2.13 6.30 -9.87
N ALA A 237 2.96 7.19 -10.38
CA ALA A 237 2.99 7.52 -11.80
C ALA A 237 4.39 7.93 -12.22
N GLU A 238 4.76 7.63 -13.47
CA GLU A 238 6.04 7.99 -14.07
C GLU A 238 5.82 8.80 -15.34
N ARG A 239 6.54 9.92 -15.44
CA ARG A 239 6.62 10.75 -16.66
C ARG A 239 8.03 11.23 -16.84
N GLU A 240 8.54 11.16 -18.07
CA GLU A 240 9.87 11.65 -18.43
C GLU A 240 11.00 11.16 -17.50
N GLY A 241 10.89 9.90 -17.03
CA GLY A 241 11.85 9.27 -16.14
C GLY A 241 11.76 9.68 -14.66
N MET A 242 10.85 10.59 -14.30
CA MET A 242 10.53 10.91 -12.89
C MET A 242 9.32 10.12 -12.43
N GLU A 243 9.47 9.34 -11.36
CA GLU A 243 8.36 8.60 -10.77
C GLU A 243 7.98 9.18 -9.40
N LEU A 244 6.71 9.48 -9.25
CA LEU A 244 6.12 10.08 -8.05
C LEU A 244 5.25 9.07 -7.31
N ILE A 245 5.28 9.18 -5.98
CA ILE A 245 4.47 8.40 -5.04
C ILE A 245 3.57 9.37 -4.29
N ALA A 246 2.28 9.33 -4.56
CA ALA A 246 1.25 10.13 -3.89
C ALA A 246 0.48 9.25 -2.92
N VAL A 247 0.62 9.50 -1.63
CA VAL A 247 -0.13 8.81 -0.58
C VAL A 247 -1.25 9.70 -0.08
N VAL A 248 -2.44 9.14 0.02
CA VAL A 248 -3.63 9.79 0.55
C VAL A 248 -4.29 8.87 1.56
N MET A 249 -4.57 9.36 2.76
CA MET A 249 -5.21 8.60 3.84
C MET A 249 -6.48 9.29 4.34
N LYS A 250 -7.45 8.45 4.72
CA LYS A 250 -8.71 8.89 5.32
C LYS A 250 -9.49 9.89 4.45
N GLY A 251 -9.58 9.61 3.15
CA GLY A 251 -10.49 10.29 2.25
C GLY A 251 -11.94 9.91 2.54
N GLU A 252 -12.88 10.84 2.32
CA GLU A 252 -14.30 10.61 2.60
C GLU A 252 -14.96 9.68 1.57
N THR A 253 -14.55 9.79 0.30
CA THR A 253 -15.06 8.96 -0.80
C THR A 253 -13.93 8.48 -1.70
N SER A 254 -14.20 7.43 -2.49
CA SER A 254 -13.27 6.95 -3.52
C SER A 254 -12.89 8.05 -4.52
N ASP A 255 -13.85 8.89 -4.90
CA ASP A 255 -13.62 9.93 -5.91
C ASP A 255 -12.81 11.10 -5.34
N LYS A 256 -13.09 11.54 -4.08
CA LYS A 256 -12.28 12.55 -3.39
C LYS A 256 -10.84 12.07 -3.21
N ARG A 257 -10.64 10.84 -2.73
CA ARG A 257 -9.31 10.21 -2.63
C ARG A 257 -8.55 10.23 -3.97
N ASN A 258 -9.22 9.85 -5.05
CA ASN A 258 -8.59 9.84 -6.39
C ASN A 258 -8.30 11.26 -6.89
N THR A 259 -9.17 12.22 -6.58
CA THR A 259 -8.96 13.64 -6.92
C THR A 259 -7.75 14.20 -6.19
N ASP A 260 -7.63 13.94 -4.90
CA ASP A 260 -6.48 14.38 -4.09
C ASP A 260 -5.17 13.74 -4.59
N ALA A 261 -5.18 12.43 -4.89
CA ALA A 261 -4.01 11.75 -5.45
C ALA A 261 -3.58 12.33 -6.81
N LYS A 262 -4.55 12.65 -7.70
CA LYS A 262 -4.27 13.31 -8.98
C LYS A 262 -3.72 14.73 -8.77
N ALA A 263 -4.26 15.49 -7.82
CA ALA A 263 -3.78 16.83 -7.51
C ALA A 263 -2.31 16.82 -7.07
N LEU A 264 -1.94 15.88 -6.19
CA LEU A 264 -0.55 15.68 -5.76
C LEU A 264 0.36 15.32 -6.93
N LEU A 265 0.00 14.34 -7.75
CA LEU A 265 0.80 13.92 -8.90
C LEU A 265 0.94 15.05 -9.92
N ASN A 266 -0.15 15.76 -10.25
CA ASN A 266 -0.12 16.89 -11.16
C ASN A 266 0.78 18.01 -10.64
N TYR A 267 0.69 18.33 -9.34
CA TYR A 267 1.57 19.29 -8.70
C TYR A 267 3.05 18.87 -8.87
N GLY A 268 3.37 17.62 -8.54
CA GLY A 268 4.73 17.13 -8.65
C GLY A 268 5.29 17.23 -10.07
N PHE A 269 4.56 16.76 -11.07
CA PHE A 269 5.00 16.82 -12.48
C PHE A 269 5.04 18.23 -13.06
N SER A 270 4.24 19.17 -12.53
CA SER A 270 4.26 20.57 -13.00
C SER A 270 5.33 21.41 -12.33
N ALA A 271 5.68 21.11 -11.07
CA ALA A 271 6.57 21.95 -10.26
C ALA A 271 8.02 21.43 -10.22
N TYR A 272 8.24 20.16 -10.53
CA TYR A 272 9.55 19.52 -10.38
C TYR A 272 9.99 18.79 -11.65
N THR A 273 11.30 18.63 -11.77
CA THR A 273 11.94 17.79 -12.79
C THR A 273 13.10 17.04 -12.15
N LEU A 274 13.37 15.83 -12.63
CA LEU A 274 14.52 15.04 -12.20
C LEU A 274 15.77 15.54 -12.93
N VAL A 275 16.77 15.97 -12.18
CA VAL A 275 18.05 16.41 -12.73
C VAL A 275 19.11 15.36 -12.41
N SER A 276 19.63 14.70 -13.43
CA SER A 276 20.79 13.83 -13.29
C SER A 276 22.05 14.67 -13.13
N ALA A 277 22.76 14.51 -12.01
CA ALA A 277 24.09 15.10 -11.89
C ALA A 277 25.02 14.41 -12.91
N ALA A 278 25.53 15.17 -13.86
CA ALA A 278 26.60 14.66 -14.74
C ALA A 278 27.77 14.16 -13.87
N PRO A 279 28.37 12.99 -14.18
CA PRO A 279 29.54 12.54 -13.45
C PRO A 279 30.59 13.64 -13.52
N ARG A 280 31.04 14.10 -12.34
CA ARG A 280 32.14 15.09 -12.28
C ARG A 280 33.34 14.41 -12.94
N PRO A 281 33.93 14.99 -14.01
CA PRO A 281 35.13 14.42 -14.61
C PRO A 281 36.14 14.23 -13.48
N ALA A 282 36.75 13.04 -13.39
CA ALA A 282 37.78 12.74 -12.42
C ALA A 282 38.86 13.82 -12.56
N GLY A 283 38.81 14.81 -11.67
CA GLY A 283 39.74 15.92 -11.64
C GLY A 283 41.12 15.35 -11.38
N ASP A 284 42.08 15.70 -12.20
CA ASP A 284 43.48 15.56 -12.00
C ASP A 284 43.83 15.89 -10.54
N HIS A 285 44.17 14.86 -9.75
CA HIS A 285 44.65 15.06 -8.39
C HIS A 285 46.02 15.66 -8.45
N GLY A 286 46.08 17.00 -8.60
CA GLY A 286 47.27 17.78 -8.39
C GLY A 286 47.88 17.40 -7.01
N ARG A 287 49.10 16.89 -7.05
CA ARG A 287 49.95 16.61 -5.89
C ARG A 287 49.94 17.79 -4.93
N GLY A 288 49.57 17.58 -3.67
CA GLY A 288 49.79 18.58 -2.63
C GLY A 288 49.07 18.28 -1.31
N GLY A 289 49.82 17.83 -0.31
CA GLY A 289 49.55 18.11 1.11
C GLY A 289 48.93 16.98 1.91
N ALA A 290 49.81 16.24 2.63
CA ALA A 290 49.42 15.37 3.74
C ALA A 290 48.80 16.19 4.89
N GLY A 291 47.47 16.05 5.09
CA GLY A 291 46.75 16.54 6.26
C GLY A 291 46.20 15.33 7.04
N LYS A 292 46.46 15.35 8.36
CA LYS A 292 46.05 14.32 9.33
C LYS A 292 44.53 14.08 9.33
N PRO A 293 44.06 12.85 9.60
CA PRO A 293 42.66 12.60 9.78
C PRO A 293 42.17 13.04 11.16
N ASP A 294 41.22 13.96 11.23
CA ASP A 294 40.47 14.25 12.44
C ASP A 294 39.37 13.20 12.62
N ALA A 295 39.36 12.64 13.84
CA ALA A 295 38.37 11.68 14.29
C ALA A 295 37.08 12.40 14.74
N ALA A 296 35.96 11.83 14.42
CA ALA A 296 34.61 12.00 14.91
C ALA A 296 33.62 12.54 13.85
N GLY A 297 32.79 11.67 13.34
CA GLY A 297 31.71 12.00 12.41
C GLY A 297 30.77 10.84 12.25
N ASP A 298 29.68 10.96 12.91
CA ASP A 298 28.33 10.52 12.64
C ASP A 298 28.16 9.54 11.45
N GLY A 299 27.77 8.31 11.81
CA GLY A 299 27.57 7.20 10.87
C GLY A 299 26.35 7.38 9.98
N ARG A 300 26.46 8.17 8.90
CA ARG A 300 25.52 8.15 7.80
C ARG A 300 26.04 7.27 6.69
N TYR A 301 25.27 6.22 6.43
CA TYR A 301 25.45 5.20 5.44
C TYR A 301 25.71 5.80 4.04
N ARG A 302 26.94 5.77 3.57
CA ARG A 302 27.31 6.05 2.17
C ARG A 302 27.30 4.74 1.41
N ARG A 303 26.21 4.43 0.71
CA ARG A 303 26.29 3.51 -0.42
C ARG A 303 26.75 4.31 -1.65
N GLY A 304 27.86 3.92 -2.22
CA GLY A 304 28.24 4.31 -3.56
C GLY A 304 27.26 3.71 -4.57
N GLY A 305 26.57 4.55 -5.29
CA GLY A 305 25.68 4.22 -6.40
C GLY A 305 25.62 5.42 -7.32
N GLU A 306 25.72 5.18 -8.60
CA GLU A 306 25.75 6.10 -9.72
C GLU A 306 24.71 7.21 -9.60
N GLY A 307 25.16 8.46 -9.79
CA GLY A 307 24.37 9.66 -10.09
C GLY A 307 23.08 9.86 -9.33
N ALA A 308 23.13 10.30 -8.06
CA ALA A 308 21.93 10.73 -7.36
C ALA A 308 21.25 11.88 -8.13
N GLY A 309 20.06 11.63 -8.66
CA GLY A 309 19.22 12.66 -9.26
C GLY A 309 18.79 13.67 -8.18
N ILE A 310 18.82 14.94 -8.51
CA ILE A 310 18.35 16.02 -7.65
C ILE A 310 17.05 16.54 -8.25
N VAL A 311 16.01 16.62 -7.44
CA VAL A 311 14.73 17.25 -7.86
C VAL A 311 14.88 18.75 -7.62
N ALA A 312 14.90 19.52 -8.70
CA ALA A 312 14.93 20.99 -8.64
C ALA A 312 13.50 21.51 -8.84
N GLY A 313 13.04 22.35 -7.94
CA GLY A 313 11.79 23.08 -8.11
C GLY A 313 11.94 24.08 -9.27
N VAL A 314 11.07 24.02 -10.26
CA VAL A 314 10.95 25.06 -11.28
C VAL A 314 10.08 26.15 -10.69
N SER A 315 10.66 27.35 -10.43
CA SER A 315 9.90 28.53 -10.05
C SER A 315 9.11 28.99 -11.29
N GLY A 316 7.95 28.37 -11.51
CA GLY A 316 6.97 28.84 -12.48
C GLY A 316 6.32 30.11 -11.93
N GLY A 317 6.40 31.21 -12.66
CA GLY A 317 5.57 32.37 -12.44
C GLY A 317 4.09 32.00 -12.51
N PRO A 318 3.15 32.89 -12.06
CA PRO A 318 1.74 32.57 -11.97
C PRO A 318 1.23 32.02 -13.30
N ALA A 319 0.56 30.86 -13.23
CA ALA A 319 -0.10 30.25 -14.38
C ALA A 319 -1.08 31.26 -14.96
N GLY A 320 -0.70 31.83 -16.09
CA GLY A 320 -1.62 32.66 -16.89
C GLY A 320 -2.78 31.77 -17.32
N ASP A 321 -3.98 32.27 -17.15
CA ASP A 321 -5.24 31.75 -17.67
C ASP A 321 -5.07 31.29 -19.12
N ALA A 322 -4.88 30.00 -19.32
CA ALA A 322 -4.97 29.41 -20.63
C ALA A 322 -6.43 29.06 -20.88
N GLY A 323 -7.17 30.06 -21.39
CA GLY A 323 -8.46 29.85 -22.01
C GLY A 323 -8.31 28.79 -23.12
N GLY A 324 -8.96 27.65 -22.92
CA GLY A 324 -9.04 26.60 -23.91
C GLY A 324 -9.85 27.08 -25.13
N PRO A 325 -9.42 26.72 -26.35
CA PRO A 325 -10.27 26.94 -27.50
C PRO A 325 -11.36 25.87 -27.56
N ASP A 326 -12.62 26.33 -27.54
CA ASP A 326 -13.76 25.62 -28.11
C ASP A 326 -13.48 25.28 -29.56
N THR A 327 -13.28 24.01 -29.86
CA THR A 327 -13.43 23.53 -31.23
C THR A 327 -14.35 22.32 -31.23
N ALA A 328 -15.59 22.59 -31.59
CA ALA A 328 -16.50 21.60 -32.10
C ALA A 328 -15.91 20.94 -33.35
N GLY A 329 -15.76 19.62 -33.34
CA GLY A 329 -15.38 18.82 -34.51
C GLY A 329 -16.20 17.54 -34.54
N PRO A 330 -16.40 16.90 -35.68
CA PRO A 330 -17.68 16.30 -36.11
C PRO A 330 -17.91 14.88 -35.57
N ALA A 331 -19.22 14.59 -35.46
CA ALA A 331 -19.78 13.28 -35.20
C ALA A 331 -19.31 12.23 -36.22
N GLY A 332 -18.94 11.05 -35.75
CA GLY A 332 -18.63 9.89 -36.60
C GLY A 332 -18.38 8.63 -35.80
N GLY A 333 -19.42 7.87 -35.57
CA GLY A 333 -19.65 6.44 -35.49
C GLY A 333 -18.47 5.52 -35.09
N HIS A 334 -18.70 4.80 -34.03
CA HIS A 334 -18.35 3.42 -33.70
C HIS A 334 -18.07 3.28 -32.19
N ALA A 335 -19.14 3.22 -31.43
CA ALA A 335 -19.07 2.75 -30.03
C ALA A 335 -20.38 2.08 -29.57
N ASP A 336 -21.06 1.36 -30.51
CA ASP A 336 -22.28 0.57 -30.22
C ASP A 336 -22.11 -0.88 -30.68
N ALA A 337 -21.15 -1.62 -30.13
CA ALA A 337 -21.00 -3.04 -30.45
C ALA A 337 -20.61 -3.96 -29.27
N VAL A 338 -20.66 -3.53 -28.04
CA VAL A 338 -20.28 -4.41 -26.90
C VAL A 338 -21.40 -4.59 -25.86
N GLN A 339 -22.56 -3.95 -26.03
CA GLN A 339 -23.65 -4.07 -25.04
C GLN A 339 -24.85 -4.93 -25.51
N ARG A 340 -24.65 -5.81 -26.51
CA ARG A 340 -25.72 -6.74 -26.98
C ARG A 340 -25.25 -8.20 -27.03
N ARG A 341 -24.86 -8.77 -25.90
CA ARG A 341 -24.65 -10.22 -25.79
C ARG A 341 -25.09 -10.86 -24.48
N TYR A 342 -25.99 -10.23 -23.73
CA TYR A 342 -26.71 -10.92 -22.66
C TYR A 342 -28.18 -10.48 -22.66
N GLY A 343 -29.00 -11.21 -23.38
CA GLY A 343 -30.43 -11.05 -23.39
C GLY A 343 -31.09 -11.68 -24.63
N GLY A 344 -31.48 -12.94 -24.53
CA GLY A 344 -32.31 -13.50 -25.57
C GLY A 344 -32.27 -15.01 -25.69
N ALA A 345 -32.97 -15.71 -24.84
CA ALA A 345 -33.62 -16.98 -25.20
C ALA A 345 -34.83 -17.17 -24.30
N GLY A 346 -36.01 -17.04 -24.90
CA GLY A 346 -37.29 -17.32 -24.23
C GLY A 346 -38.47 -16.95 -25.13
N GLY A 347 -38.89 -17.89 -25.93
CA GLY A 347 -39.82 -17.81 -27.02
C GLY A 347 -41.23 -17.34 -26.65
N ALA A 348 -41.88 -16.88 -27.68
CA ALA A 348 -43.27 -16.50 -27.77
C ALA A 348 -44.23 -17.65 -27.47
N HIS A 349 -45.31 -17.37 -26.75
CA HIS A 349 -46.65 -17.86 -27.10
C HIS A 349 -47.73 -16.88 -26.63
N SER A 350 -48.55 -16.53 -27.55
CA SER A 350 -49.80 -15.77 -27.57
C SER A 350 -50.89 -16.38 -26.67
N GLY A 351 -51.74 -15.53 -26.10
CA GLY A 351 -53.06 -15.98 -25.66
C GLY A 351 -53.69 -15.03 -24.65
N GLY A 352 -54.71 -14.29 -25.11
CA GLY A 352 -55.45 -13.28 -24.40
C GLY A 352 -56.33 -13.78 -23.24
N GLY A 353 -56.88 -12.85 -22.50
CA GLY A 353 -57.98 -13.10 -21.54
C GLY A 353 -58.05 -12.03 -20.43
N GLU A 354 -58.96 -11.10 -20.66
CA GLU A 354 -59.51 -10.15 -19.66
C GLU A 354 -60.03 -10.84 -18.39
N ARG A 355 -59.97 -10.18 -17.26
CA ARG A 355 -61.02 -9.75 -16.32
C ARG A 355 -60.64 -9.75 -14.85
N SER A 356 -60.97 -8.59 -14.30
CA SER A 356 -61.55 -8.31 -12.95
C SER A 356 -60.83 -8.83 -11.70
N GLY A 357 -60.30 -7.96 -10.87
CA GLY A 357 -60.99 -7.28 -9.76
C GLY A 357 -61.28 -8.16 -8.55
N ALA A 358 -60.53 -7.98 -7.45
CA ALA A 358 -61.07 -7.99 -6.07
C ALA A 358 -60.01 -7.54 -5.06
N GLN A 359 -60.38 -6.51 -4.30
CA GLN A 359 -59.80 -6.10 -3.01
C GLN A 359 -60.09 -7.18 -1.96
N LEU A 360 -59.21 -7.22 -0.94
CA LEU A 360 -59.50 -7.35 0.50
C LEU A 360 -58.23 -7.74 1.23
N GLY A 361 -57.76 -7.05 2.07
CA GLY A 361 -57.23 -6.62 3.33
C GLY A 361 -57.38 -7.66 4.49
N PRO A 362 -57.04 -7.29 5.76
CA PRO A 362 -55.74 -7.51 6.37
C PRO A 362 -55.74 -8.53 7.54
N ASP A 363 -54.63 -8.64 8.29
CA ASP A 363 -54.45 -9.20 9.61
C ASP A 363 -54.61 -10.70 9.86
N VAL A 364 -53.54 -11.31 10.41
CA VAL A 364 -53.63 -12.05 11.68
C VAL A 364 -52.20 -12.26 12.28
N HIS A 365 -51.99 -11.59 13.41
CA HIS A 365 -51.05 -11.98 14.46
C HIS A 365 -51.37 -13.39 14.96
N ARG A 366 -50.37 -14.23 15.19
CA ARG A 366 -50.42 -15.26 16.25
C ARG A 366 -48.99 -15.54 16.81
N SER A 367 -48.92 -15.17 18.08
CA SER A 367 -47.99 -15.64 19.10
C SER A 367 -48.13 -17.16 19.31
N PHE A 368 -47.02 -17.86 19.57
CA PHE A 368 -47.08 -19.12 20.31
C PHE A 368 -45.99 -19.13 21.39
N GLU A 369 -46.47 -19.28 22.60
CA GLU A 369 -45.76 -19.46 23.86
C GLU A 369 -45.23 -20.88 24.07
N ALA A 370 -44.40 -20.94 25.06
CA ALA A 370 -43.65 -22.03 25.67
C ALA A 370 -44.47 -23.27 26.09
N GLY A 371 -43.78 -24.39 26.21
CA GLY A 371 -44.15 -25.59 26.92
C GLY A 371 -43.12 -26.68 26.62
N GLY A 372 -42.31 -27.20 27.48
CA GLY A 372 -42.58 -27.84 28.74
C GLY A 372 -41.97 -29.26 28.68
N VAL A 373 -40.99 -29.56 29.52
CA VAL A 373 -40.31 -30.85 29.74
C VAL A 373 -41.27 -31.92 30.31
N PRO A 374 -41.04 -33.24 30.08
CA PRO A 374 -40.48 -34.12 31.08
C PRO A 374 -39.53 -35.21 30.50
N GLY A 375 -38.42 -35.69 31.07
CA GLY A 375 -38.20 -36.30 32.35
C GLY A 375 -38.11 -37.85 32.27
N VAL A 376 -37.08 -38.44 32.96
CA VAL A 376 -36.89 -39.87 33.32
C VAL A 376 -36.00 -40.68 32.37
N ALA A 377 -34.98 -41.44 32.77
CA ALA A 377 -34.31 -41.88 33.98
C ALA A 377 -33.02 -42.64 33.65
N GLU A 378 -32.05 -42.50 34.55
CA GLU A 378 -31.02 -43.41 35.05
C GLU A 378 -30.70 -44.76 34.39
N ARG A 379 -29.39 -44.99 34.21
CA ARG A 379 -28.43 -46.00 34.77
C ARG A 379 -27.16 -46.01 33.91
N GLY A 380 -25.94 -45.81 34.34
CA GLY A 380 -25.25 -46.29 35.52
C GLY A 380 -23.92 -46.87 35.07
N LYS A 381 -22.83 -46.50 35.77
CA LYS A 381 -21.48 -47.11 35.89
C LYS A 381 -20.33 -46.47 35.10
N ALA A 382 -19.55 -45.76 35.87
CA ALA A 382 -18.26 -46.14 36.47
C ALA A 382 -17.03 -45.72 35.64
N GLY A 383 -16.29 -44.77 36.23
CA GLY A 383 -14.83 -44.82 36.29
C GLY A 383 -14.11 -43.91 35.35
N GLU A 384 -13.70 -42.74 35.82
CA GLU A 384 -12.30 -42.35 35.80
C GLU A 384 -12.14 -40.85 36.20
N SER A 385 -11.02 -40.59 36.84
CA SER A 385 -10.65 -39.44 37.66
C SER A 385 -10.66 -38.09 36.97
N PRO A 386 -10.78 -36.98 37.69
CA PRO A 386 -10.77 -35.62 37.17
C PRO A 386 -9.33 -35.17 36.89
N VAL A 387 -9.11 -34.70 35.68
CA VAL A 387 -7.90 -33.95 35.34
C VAL A 387 -8.15 -32.47 35.62
N PHE A 388 -7.43 -31.94 36.62
CA PHE A 388 -7.40 -30.49 36.91
C PHE A 388 -6.56 -29.77 35.84
N PRO A 389 -6.99 -28.62 35.34
CA PRO A 389 -6.12 -27.77 34.52
C PRO A 389 -5.17 -26.99 35.44
N LEU A 390 -3.86 -27.20 35.26
CA LEU A 390 -2.82 -26.37 35.85
C LEU A 390 -2.80 -25.01 35.14
N VAL A 391 -3.17 -23.98 35.85
CA VAL A 391 -2.96 -22.58 35.49
C VAL A 391 -1.51 -22.26 35.80
N PHE A 392 -0.66 -22.04 34.79
CA PHE A 392 0.65 -21.47 34.97
C PHE A 392 0.62 -19.93 34.80
N SER A 393 1.09 -19.27 35.86
CA SER A 393 1.36 -17.83 35.93
C SER A 393 2.63 -17.48 35.11
N PRO A 394 2.73 -16.28 34.47
CA PRO A 394 3.82 -15.91 33.57
C PRO A 394 5.19 -15.60 34.21
N GLU A 395 5.37 -15.78 35.52
CA GLU A 395 6.58 -15.29 36.20
C GLU A 395 7.74 -16.31 36.37
N THR A 396 7.64 -17.53 35.86
CA THR A 396 8.66 -18.57 36.12
C THR A 396 9.56 -18.95 34.94
N LEU A 397 9.58 -18.17 33.87
CA LEU A 397 10.46 -18.46 32.68
C LEU A 397 11.68 -17.57 32.52
N TYR A 398 11.94 -16.63 33.45
CA TYR A 398 13.07 -15.70 33.34
C TYR A 398 14.38 -16.17 34.01
N ASP A 399 14.37 -17.24 34.81
CA ASP A 399 15.52 -17.61 35.66
C ASP A 399 16.32 -18.84 35.19
N ARG A 400 16.12 -19.36 33.98
CA ARG A 400 16.87 -20.53 33.49
C ARG A 400 17.84 -20.27 32.33
N ALA A 401 17.98 -19.06 31.85
CA ALA A 401 18.87 -18.73 30.72
C ALA A 401 20.27 -18.19 31.12
N ASN A 402 20.56 -17.99 32.40
CA ASN A 402 21.83 -17.34 32.84
C ASN A 402 22.79 -18.22 33.62
N SER A 403 22.74 -19.54 33.54
CA SER A 403 23.70 -20.39 34.22
C SER A 403 24.36 -21.43 33.30
N CYS A 404 25.08 -21.00 32.28
CA CYS A 404 26.07 -21.83 31.56
C CYS A 404 27.03 -20.97 30.78
N ILE A 405 27.89 -20.21 31.48
CA ILE A 405 29.20 -19.77 30.93
C ILE A 405 30.22 -19.89 32.08
N ALA A 406 30.95 -20.98 32.07
CA ALA A 406 32.18 -21.14 32.87
C ALA A 406 33.39 -20.78 32.01
N PRO A 407 34.45 -20.15 32.61
CA PRO A 407 35.57 -19.66 31.85
C PRO A 407 36.62 -20.73 31.62
N THR A 408 37.08 -20.92 30.38
CA THR A 408 38.28 -21.70 30.07
C THR A 408 39.52 -20.85 30.23
N ARG A 409 40.38 -21.28 31.13
CA ARG A 409 41.73 -20.78 31.35
C ARG A 409 42.66 -21.14 30.17
N ARG A 410 43.60 -20.23 29.94
CA ARG A 410 44.80 -20.37 29.10
C ARG A 410 45.70 -21.55 29.52
N PHE A 411 46.23 -22.24 28.54
CA PHE A 411 47.67 -22.54 28.40
C PHE A 411 48.02 -22.43 26.93
#